data_f06718061a604d94b7839f49dd4208a1
#
_entry.id   f06718061a604d94b7839f49dd4208a1
#
_cell.length_a   1.000
_cell.length_b   1.000
_cell.length_c   1.000
_cell.angle_alpha   90.00
_cell.angle_beta   90.00
_cell.angle_gamma   90.00
#
_symmetry.space_group_name_H-M   'P 1'
#
loop_
_entity.id
_entity.type
_entity.pdbx_description
1 polymer ?
#
loop_
_entity_poly.entity_id
_entity_poly.type
_entity_poly.pdbx_seq_one_letter_code
_entity_poly.pdbx_strand_id
1 'polypeptide(L)'
;MRFVFSRGFYILLAIGLLPLSLAWSAPAITYAVFAFDVILFGVAVADYFVSRRRPEGFSMAREFDRRFAIGDAVKVSVSVDNATRRTFHLRIKDEYPSEMRLEESREATFAVEAQGTAAFYYHVTPTRRGRYEFGRTAVRFLSRLGLVWCQTEMGEPQSVKVYPNMRRAREMELKALGARSFLAIQRRAIRRGEGREFESMRDYVRGDELRHISWTATARRGKLTTRQYQIERDQTVIIALDAGRLMTGRIANETKFDTAIHASLALMSACARAGDNCGLVVFGRRIVKYLPPKRGVEHIDAVLEALHDLEPELIEPSYARAFQFIASNSKKRSFVVILTDLVDKDSSKELINSLKLLRPRHLPLIVTIGDRDLNAAVSHTPKDLKDVFTQSAAEELIHQRESALKLVESLGGLALDVTTQTLAPRLLETYLRVKERGLL
;
A
#
# COMPACT_ATOMS: atom_id res chain seq x y z
N MET A 1 -14.11 20.60 29.12
CA MET A 1 -15.32 20.92 28.32
C MET A 1 -15.26 22.37 27.88
N ARG A 2 -15.49 22.65 26.62
CA ARG A 2 -15.50 24.02 26.09
C ARG A 2 -16.94 24.38 25.75
N PHE A 3 -17.34 25.61 25.96
CA PHE A 3 -18.64 26.12 25.54
C PHE A 3 -18.45 27.33 24.62
N VAL A 4 -19.41 27.56 23.74
CA VAL A 4 -19.44 28.69 22.84
C VAL A 4 -20.87 29.23 22.83
N PHE A 5 -21.03 30.52 22.91
CA PHE A 5 -22.35 31.13 22.80
C PHE A 5 -23.00 30.88 21.43
N SER A 6 -24.31 30.64 21.44
CA SER A 6 -25.05 30.37 20.22
C SER A 6 -25.38 31.68 19.49
N ARG A 7 -25.83 31.56 18.24
CA ARG A 7 -26.38 32.76 17.51
C ARG A 7 -27.58 33.37 18.25
N GLY A 8 -28.40 32.52 18.91
CA GLY A 8 -29.54 32.98 19.69
C GLY A 8 -29.14 33.91 20.84
N PHE A 9 -28.05 33.56 21.55
CA PHE A 9 -27.51 34.42 22.60
C PHE A 9 -27.11 35.79 22.07
N TYR A 10 -26.36 35.84 20.96
CA TYR A 10 -25.94 37.13 20.38
C TYR A 10 -27.10 37.94 19.84
N ILE A 11 -28.14 37.31 19.31
CA ILE A 11 -29.37 38.00 18.88
C ILE A 11 -30.09 38.60 20.09
N LEU A 12 -30.26 37.87 21.18
CA LEU A 12 -30.86 38.40 22.41
C LEU A 12 -30.04 39.52 23.01
N LEU A 13 -28.73 39.42 23.02
CA LEU A 13 -27.81 40.46 23.45
C LEU A 13 -27.98 41.73 22.60
N ALA A 14 -28.01 41.58 21.26
CA ALA A 14 -28.21 42.68 20.36
C ALA A 14 -29.57 43.39 20.53
N ILE A 15 -30.64 42.60 20.75
CA ILE A 15 -31.99 43.13 21.06
C ILE A 15 -31.97 43.89 22.39
N GLY A 16 -31.31 43.33 23.42
CA GLY A 16 -31.16 43.98 24.71
C GLY A 16 -30.40 45.30 24.69
N LEU A 17 -29.48 45.49 23.73
CA LEU A 17 -28.73 46.72 23.54
C LEU A 17 -29.50 47.81 22.78
N LEU A 18 -30.60 47.49 22.07
CA LEU A 18 -31.37 48.47 21.29
C LEU A 18 -31.86 49.65 22.12
N PRO A 19 -32.39 49.49 23.39
CA PRO A 19 -32.84 50.65 24.17
C PRO A 19 -31.73 51.59 24.58
N LEU A 20 -30.46 51.19 24.46
CA LEU A 20 -29.32 52.05 24.77
C LEU A 20 -29.27 53.30 23.88
N SER A 21 -29.84 53.23 22.68
CA SER A 21 -29.98 54.41 21.79
C SER A 21 -30.85 55.53 22.39
N LEU A 22 -31.74 55.19 23.33
CA LEU A 22 -32.62 56.09 24.04
C LEU A 22 -32.07 56.51 25.44
N ALA A 23 -30.92 55.97 25.85
CA ALA A 23 -30.32 56.18 27.14
C ALA A 23 -29.87 57.63 27.39
N TRP A 24 -29.68 58.42 26.32
CA TRP A 24 -29.34 59.84 26.43
C TRP A 24 -30.38 60.64 27.19
N SER A 25 -31.65 60.25 27.13
CA SER A 25 -32.77 60.99 27.79
C SER A 25 -33.13 60.45 29.18
N ALA A 26 -32.68 59.22 29.53
CA ALA A 26 -33.06 58.56 30.77
C ALA A 26 -31.97 57.59 31.26
N PRO A 27 -31.14 57.96 32.26
CA PRO A 27 -30.07 57.09 32.82
C PRO A 27 -30.55 55.73 33.34
N ALA A 28 -31.83 55.67 33.80
CA ALA A 28 -32.43 54.41 34.20
C ALA A 28 -32.41 53.31 33.14
N ILE A 29 -32.46 53.70 31.87
CA ILE A 29 -32.37 52.76 30.70
C ILE A 29 -31.00 52.05 30.68
N THR A 30 -29.91 52.77 30.97
CA THR A 30 -28.57 52.19 31.01
C THR A 30 -28.48 51.11 32.11
N TYR A 31 -29.02 51.35 33.28
CA TYR A 31 -29.05 50.34 34.37
C TYR A 31 -29.94 49.14 34.02
N ALA A 32 -31.07 49.39 33.34
CA ALA A 32 -31.96 48.33 32.90
C ALA A 32 -31.30 47.43 31.84
N VAL A 33 -30.60 47.98 30.86
CA VAL A 33 -29.82 47.25 29.83
C VAL A 33 -28.71 46.42 30.51
N PHE A 34 -27.95 47.07 31.42
CA PHE A 34 -26.89 46.36 32.13
C PHE A 34 -27.46 45.19 32.99
N ALA A 35 -28.57 45.42 33.69
CA ALA A 35 -29.23 44.36 34.45
C ALA A 35 -29.71 43.23 33.54
N PHE A 36 -30.27 43.51 32.37
CA PHE A 36 -30.67 42.52 31.36
C PHE A 36 -29.49 41.70 30.89
N ASP A 37 -28.35 42.31 30.53
CA ASP A 37 -27.16 41.62 30.07
C ASP A 37 -26.58 40.70 31.14
N VAL A 38 -26.53 41.14 32.40
CA VAL A 38 -26.08 40.31 33.52
C VAL A 38 -27.01 39.10 33.73
N ILE A 39 -28.33 39.33 33.64
CA ILE A 39 -29.32 38.24 33.77
C ILE A 39 -29.17 37.26 32.59
N LEU A 40 -29.07 37.78 31.34
CA LEU A 40 -28.88 36.94 30.13
C LEU A 40 -27.63 36.09 30.22
N PHE A 41 -26.52 36.70 30.67
CA PHE A 41 -25.27 35.94 30.87
C PHE A 41 -25.44 34.90 32.01
N GLY A 42 -26.06 35.26 33.12
CA GLY A 42 -26.34 34.31 34.21
C GLY A 42 -27.20 33.12 33.77
N VAL A 43 -28.25 33.38 32.99
CA VAL A 43 -29.11 32.35 32.39
C VAL A 43 -28.33 31.46 31.45
N ALA A 44 -27.47 32.04 30.57
CA ALA A 44 -26.63 31.26 29.67
C ALA A 44 -25.63 30.35 30.40
N VAL A 45 -25.04 30.87 31.50
CA VAL A 45 -24.17 30.07 32.36
C VAL A 45 -24.94 28.94 33.04
N ALA A 46 -26.12 29.22 33.59
CA ALA A 46 -27.00 28.21 34.19
C ALA A 46 -27.42 27.14 33.17
N ASP A 47 -27.82 27.57 31.95
CA ASP A 47 -28.17 26.67 30.85
C ASP A 47 -26.98 25.77 30.44
N TYR A 48 -25.75 26.30 30.43
CA TYR A 48 -24.55 25.49 30.24
C TYR A 48 -24.40 24.44 31.33
N PHE A 49 -24.50 24.79 32.63
CA PHE A 49 -24.30 23.85 33.70
C PHE A 49 -25.35 22.75 33.73
N VAL A 50 -26.60 23.06 33.38
CA VAL A 50 -27.70 22.06 33.25
C VAL A 50 -27.50 21.17 32.04
N SER A 51 -26.97 21.70 30.94
CA SER A 51 -26.85 20.99 29.64
C SER A 51 -25.50 20.33 29.44
N ARG A 52 -24.46 20.66 30.21
CA ARG A 52 -23.06 20.19 29.98
C ARG A 52 -22.84 18.68 30.07
N ARG A 53 -23.74 17.97 30.76
CA ARG A 53 -23.64 16.52 30.86
C ARG A 53 -24.04 15.90 29.52
N ARG A 54 -23.24 14.91 29.09
CA ARG A 54 -23.59 14.08 27.89
C ARG A 54 -25.02 13.56 28.11
N PRO A 55 -25.91 13.74 27.11
CA PRO A 55 -27.24 13.15 27.19
C PRO A 55 -27.12 11.62 27.29
N GLU A 56 -27.73 11.05 28.34
CA GLU A 56 -27.85 9.60 28.46
C GLU A 56 -28.71 9.08 27.31
N GLY A 57 -28.21 8.07 26.55
CA GLY A 57 -28.88 7.53 25.37
C GLY A 57 -28.32 8.07 24.04
N PHE A 58 -27.22 8.80 24.05
CA PHE A 58 -26.47 9.11 22.82
C PHE A 58 -25.38 8.07 22.60
N SER A 59 -25.43 7.39 21.47
CA SER A 59 -24.34 6.53 20.98
C SER A 59 -23.84 7.01 19.64
N MET A 60 -22.58 6.72 19.33
CA MET A 60 -21.95 7.06 18.07
C MET A 60 -21.12 5.89 17.60
N ALA A 61 -21.25 5.57 16.31
CA ALA A 61 -20.46 4.56 15.64
C ALA A 61 -19.77 5.16 14.40
N ARG A 62 -18.55 4.69 14.14
CA ARG A 62 -17.80 5.01 12.92
C ARG A 62 -17.58 3.71 12.18
N GLU A 63 -17.89 3.69 10.90
CA GLU A 63 -17.77 2.54 10.03
C GLU A 63 -16.99 2.89 8.76
N PHE A 64 -16.25 1.92 8.27
CA PHE A 64 -15.48 2.03 7.03
C PHE A 64 -16.05 1.06 6.00
N ASP A 65 -16.23 1.52 4.75
CA ASP A 65 -16.84 0.71 3.69
C ASP A 65 -15.93 -0.42 3.17
N ARG A 66 -14.61 -0.28 3.36
CA ARG A 66 -13.62 -1.27 2.90
C ARG A 66 -12.29 -1.15 3.65
N ARG A 67 -11.38 -2.09 3.38
CA ARG A 67 -9.99 -2.00 3.82
C ARG A 67 -9.27 -0.81 3.18
N PHE A 68 -8.43 -0.13 3.95
CA PHE A 68 -7.65 0.99 3.46
C PHE A 68 -6.48 0.48 2.60
N ALA A 69 -6.35 1.07 1.41
CA ALA A 69 -5.21 0.85 0.51
C ALA A 69 -4.70 2.20 -0.01
N ILE A 70 -3.40 2.28 -0.32
CA ILE A 70 -2.78 3.51 -0.82
C ILE A 70 -3.51 3.98 -2.09
N GLY A 71 -3.92 5.25 -2.10
CA GLY A 71 -4.54 5.90 -3.25
C GLY A 71 -6.01 5.53 -3.51
N ASP A 72 -6.61 4.65 -2.70
CA ASP A 72 -8.03 4.34 -2.80
C ASP A 72 -8.84 5.23 -1.85
N ALA A 73 -9.83 5.92 -2.36
CA ALA A 73 -10.77 6.68 -1.54
C ALA A 73 -11.66 5.72 -0.74
N VAL A 74 -11.63 5.86 0.59
CA VAL A 74 -12.42 5.06 1.53
C VAL A 74 -13.49 5.93 2.15
N LYS A 75 -14.74 5.47 2.08
CA LYS A 75 -15.87 6.13 2.70
C LYS A 75 -15.86 5.87 4.21
N VAL A 76 -15.85 6.94 4.98
CA VAL A 76 -16.00 6.94 6.44
C VAL A 76 -17.41 7.39 6.76
N SER A 77 -18.19 6.53 7.39
CA SER A 77 -19.56 6.83 7.81
C SER A 77 -19.58 7.01 9.32
N VAL A 78 -20.10 8.14 9.77
CA VAL A 78 -20.28 8.44 11.19
C VAL A 78 -21.76 8.53 11.47
N SER A 79 -22.28 7.61 12.27
CA SER A 79 -23.68 7.55 12.70
C SER A 79 -23.82 7.97 14.17
N VAL A 80 -24.91 8.66 14.46
CA VAL A 80 -25.30 9.07 15.81
C VAL A 80 -26.70 8.60 16.06
N ASP A 81 -26.87 7.81 17.13
CA ASP A 81 -28.17 7.34 17.60
C ASP A 81 -28.60 8.16 18.82
N ASN A 82 -29.84 8.64 18.78
CA ASN A 82 -30.47 9.41 19.82
C ASN A 82 -31.62 8.59 20.43
N ALA A 83 -31.37 7.84 21.48
CA ALA A 83 -32.40 7.11 22.21
C ALA A 83 -33.24 7.99 23.15
N THR A 84 -33.01 9.30 23.17
CA THR A 84 -33.77 10.23 24.02
C THR A 84 -35.08 10.66 23.38
N ARG A 85 -35.98 11.24 24.16
CA ARG A 85 -37.24 11.79 23.67
C ARG A 85 -37.17 13.25 23.19
N ARG A 86 -35.93 13.75 22.87
CA ARG A 86 -35.72 15.13 22.44
C ARG A 86 -34.94 15.17 21.16
N THR A 87 -35.26 16.12 20.29
CA THR A 87 -34.45 16.45 19.12
C THR A 87 -33.22 17.26 19.55
N PHE A 88 -32.05 16.92 19.00
CA PHE A 88 -30.83 17.64 19.23
C PHE A 88 -30.25 18.18 17.94
N HIS A 89 -29.88 19.47 17.96
CA HIS A 89 -29.07 20.06 16.93
C HIS A 89 -27.60 19.79 17.24
N LEU A 90 -26.93 19.09 16.32
CA LEU A 90 -25.55 18.65 16.48
C LEU A 90 -24.67 19.31 15.44
N ARG A 91 -23.46 19.65 15.84
CA ARG A 91 -22.34 19.92 14.94
C ARG A 91 -21.25 18.93 15.28
N ILE A 92 -20.92 18.07 14.35
CA ILE A 92 -19.97 16.98 14.51
C ILE A 92 -18.74 17.29 13.70
N LYS A 93 -17.56 17.04 14.27
CA LYS A 93 -16.27 17.12 13.62
C LYS A 93 -15.49 15.85 13.94
N ASP A 94 -15.30 15.03 12.93
CA ASP A 94 -14.54 13.79 13.09
C ASP A 94 -13.04 14.03 13.03
N GLU A 95 -12.26 13.25 13.80
CA GLU A 95 -10.82 13.33 13.82
C GLU A 95 -10.23 12.16 13.01
N TYR A 96 -9.67 12.49 11.86
CA TYR A 96 -9.02 11.55 10.94
C TYR A 96 -7.50 11.76 10.97
N PRO A 97 -6.70 10.75 10.58
CA PRO A 97 -5.24 10.87 10.47
C PRO A 97 -4.83 11.96 9.48
N SER A 98 -3.99 12.90 9.92
CA SER A 98 -3.55 14.05 9.11
C SER A 98 -2.78 13.68 7.86
N GLU A 99 -2.19 12.48 7.82
CA GLU A 99 -1.43 11.92 6.70
C GLU A 99 -2.33 11.43 5.56
N MET A 100 -3.62 11.30 5.80
CA MET A 100 -4.60 10.97 4.78
C MET A 100 -5.15 12.22 4.11
N ARG A 101 -5.33 12.16 2.81
CA ARG A 101 -5.96 13.25 2.06
C ARG A 101 -7.47 13.22 2.28
N LEU A 102 -8.02 14.33 2.74
CA LEU A 102 -9.45 14.53 2.88
C LEU A 102 -10.02 15.10 1.58
N GLU A 103 -11.11 14.52 1.07
CA GLU A 103 -11.74 14.96 -0.18
C GLU A 103 -12.98 15.84 0.07
N GLU A 104 -13.63 15.68 1.22
CA GLU A 104 -14.86 16.36 1.60
C GLU A 104 -14.76 16.94 3.02
N SER A 105 -15.81 17.64 3.48
CA SER A 105 -15.83 18.15 4.84
C SER A 105 -16.01 17.04 5.86
N ARG A 106 -15.10 16.97 6.85
CA ARG A 106 -15.23 16.13 8.05
C ARG A 106 -16.18 16.68 9.10
N GLU A 107 -16.80 17.81 8.80
CA GLU A 107 -17.74 18.50 9.69
C GLU A 107 -19.14 18.45 9.10
N ALA A 108 -20.12 18.10 9.92
CA ALA A 108 -21.52 18.11 9.55
C ALA A 108 -22.37 18.79 10.63
N THR A 109 -23.43 19.44 10.20
CA THR A 109 -24.43 20.05 11.11
C THR A 109 -25.80 19.54 10.71
N PHE A 110 -26.47 18.85 11.61
CA PHE A 110 -27.79 18.28 11.40
C PHE A 110 -28.58 18.18 12.72
N ALA A 111 -29.87 17.98 12.58
CA ALA A 111 -30.73 17.65 13.72
C ALA A 111 -30.93 16.14 13.77
N VAL A 112 -30.84 15.57 14.98
CA VAL A 112 -31.19 14.18 15.23
C VAL A 112 -32.50 14.17 16.02
N GLU A 113 -33.53 13.61 15.40
CA GLU A 113 -34.85 13.52 15.99
C GLU A 113 -34.87 12.63 17.24
N ALA A 114 -35.94 12.77 18.04
CA ALA A 114 -36.18 11.91 19.18
C ALA A 114 -36.28 10.45 18.72
N GLN A 115 -35.56 9.53 19.36
CA GLN A 115 -35.49 8.10 19.02
C GLN A 115 -35.09 7.84 17.57
N GLY A 116 -34.30 8.75 16.98
CA GLY A 116 -33.85 8.71 15.60
C GLY A 116 -32.36 8.54 15.45
N THR A 117 -31.93 8.18 14.26
CA THR A 117 -30.53 8.05 13.84
C THR A 117 -30.24 9.04 12.74
N ALA A 118 -29.08 9.68 12.78
CA ALA A 118 -28.57 10.46 11.68
C ALA A 118 -27.13 10.06 11.38
N ALA A 119 -26.75 10.11 10.12
CA ALA A 119 -25.41 9.76 9.69
C ALA A 119 -24.90 10.78 8.66
N PHE A 120 -23.60 11.00 8.66
CA PHE A 120 -22.91 11.69 7.57
C PHE A 120 -21.70 10.87 7.14
N TYR A 121 -21.18 11.18 5.97
CA TYR A 121 -20.02 10.50 5.44
C TYR A 121 -19.05 11.50 4.81
N TYR A 122 -17.81 11.09 4.74
CA TYR A 122 -16.74 11.78 4.03
C TYR A 122 -15.75 10.75 3.49
N HIS A 123 -14.92 11.15 2.54
CA HIS A 123 -13.92 10.26 1.94
C HIS A 123 -12.51 10.67 2.37
N VAL A 124 -11.69 9.66 2.67
CA VAL A 124 -10.27 9.83 2.94
C VAL A 124 -9.45 8.94 2.03
N THR A 125 -8.37 9.47 1.50
CA THR A 125 -7.45 8.75 0.62
C THR A 125 -6.09 8.65 1.27
N PRO A 126 -5.67 7.44 1.73
CA PRO A 126 -4.35 7.25 2.30
C PRO A 126 -3.25 7.49 1.27
N THR A 127 -2.19 8.20 1.67
CA THR A 127 -1.03 8.50 0.81
C THR A 127 0.13 7.54 1.03
N ARG A 128 0.19 6.87 2.17
CA ARG A 128 1.25 5.92 2.57
C ARG A 128 0.64 4.73 3.28
N ARG A 129 1.29 3.56 3.19
CA ARG A 129 0.95 2.39 3.99
C ARG A 129 1.38 2.59 5.44
N GLY A 130 0.83 1.80 6.32
CA GLY A 130 1.17 1.83 7.74
C GLY A 130 -0.04 1.64 8.64
N ARG A 131 0.17 1.90 9.91
CA ARG A 131 -0.89 1.91 10.92
C ARG A 131 -1.24 3.34 11.27
N TYR A 132 -2.52 3.66 11.22
CA TYR A 132 -3.07 4.98 11.49
C TYR A 132 -4.17 4.89 12.53
N GLU A 133 -4.42 5.99 13.21
CA GLU A 133 -5.43 6.04 14.25
C GLU A 133 -6.41 7.19 13.97
N PHE A 134 -7.69 6.86 13.88
CA PHE A 134 -8.78 7.82 13.90
C PHE A 134 -9.03 8.21 15.36
N GLY A 135 -8.96 9.48 15.66
CA GLY A 135 -9.19 10.02 17.00
C GLY A 135 -10.65 9.99 17.43
N ARG A 136 -10.94 10.65 18.54
CA ARG A 136 -12.32 10.84 19.02
C ARG A 136 -13.02 11.91 18.21
N THR A 137 -14.32 11.74 18.03
CA THR A 137 -15.15 12.71 17.33
C THR A 137 -15.60 13.82 18.28
N ALA A 138 -15.32 15.05 17.91
CA ALA A 138 -15.83 16.22 18.64
C ALA A 138 -17.29 16.49 18.28
N VAL A 139 -18.17 16.48 19.27
CA VAL A 139 -19.61 16.71 19.11
C VAL A 139 -19.99 17.97 19.87
N ARG A 140 -20.61 18.91 19.17
CA ARG A 140 -21.25 20.08 19.79
C ARG A 140 -22.75 19.91 19.68
N PHE A 141 -23.44 20.09 20.79
CA PHE A 141 -24.90 20.09 20.85
C PHE A 141 -25.42 21.38 21.48
N LEU A 142 -26.57 21.80 20.99
CA LEU A 142 -27.21 23.01 21.48
C LEU A 142 -27.83 22.73 22.87
N SER A 143 -27.61 23.65 23.81
CA SER A 143 -28.18 23.58 25.16
C SER A 143 -29.72 23.60 25.18
N ARG A 144 -30.34 23.39 26.33
CA ARG A 144 -31.83 23.29 26.47
C ARG A 144 -32.56 24.57 26.06
N LEU A 145 -32.02 25.74 26.44
CA LEU A 145 -32.56 27.04 26.08
C LEU A 145 -32.02 27.54 24.73
N GLY A 146 -31.09 26.85 24.14
CA GLY A 146 -30.50 27.24 22.85
C GLY A 146 -29.49 28.38 22.93
N LEU A 147 -29.04 28.75 24.13
CA LEU A 147 -28.14 29.88 24.34
C LEU A 147 -26.67 29.54 24.17
N VAL A 148 -26.31 28.25 24.35
CA VAL A 148 -24.91 27.81 24.41
C VAL A 148 -24.72 26.51 23.63
N TRP A 149 -23.60 26.36 22.93
CA TRP A 149 -23.13 25.12 22.40
C TRP A 149 -22.23 24.42 23.42
N CYS A 150 -22.63 23.24 23.85
CA CYS A 150 -21.85 22.37 24.72
C CYS A 150 -20.99 21.44 23.85
N GLN A 151 -19.69 21.34 24.11
CA GLN A 151 -18.78 20.47 23.40
C GLN A 151 -18.37 19.28 24.24
N THR A 152 -18.44 18.10 23.65
CA THR A 152 -17.95 16.84 24.24
C THR A 152 -17.24 16.02 23.16
N GLU A 153 -16.47 15.05 23.58
CA GLU A 153 -15.85 14.05 22.68
C GLU A 153 -16.63 12.74 22.83
N MET A 154 -16.86 12.08 21.70
CA MET A 154 -17.59 10.82 21.61
C MET A 154 -16.83 9.84 20.70
N GLY A 155 -17.21 8.56 20.81
CA GLY A 155 -16.55 7.47 20.08
C GLY A 155 -15.22 7.05 20.70
N GLU A 156 -14.78 5.87 20.32
CA GLU A 156 -13.47 5.34 20.72
C GLU A 156 -12.48 5.56 19.57
N PRO A 157 -11.19 5.78 19.86
CA PRO A 157 -10.15 5.78 18.85
C PRO A 157 -10.13 4.44 18.13
N GLN A 158 -9.97 4.48 16.78
CA GLN A 158 -9.97 3.27 15.95
C GLN A 158 -8.68 3.19 15.18
N SER A 159 -7.91 2.12 15.38
CA SER A 159 -6.71 1.84 14.61
C SER A 159 -7.08 1.16 13.31
N VAL A 160 -6.55 1.69 12.20
CA VAL A 160 -6.71 1.13 10.86
C VAL A 160 -5.36 0.83 10.24
N LYS A 161 -5.32 -0.22 9.41
CA LYS A 161 -4.14 -0.60 8.65
C LYS A 161 -4.32 -0.19 7.20
N VAL A 162 -3.34 0.50 6.65
CA VAL A 162 -3.29 0.88 5.23
C VAL A 162 -2.35 -0.07 4.51
N TYR A 163 -2.88 -0.78 3.55
CA TYR A 163 -2.18 -1.78 2.76
C TYR A 163 -1.63 -1.23 1.44
N PRO A 164 -0.61 -1.88 0.84
CA PRO A 164 -0.23 -1.61 -0.54
C PRO A 164 -1.41 -1.82 -1.50
N ASN A 165 -1.44 -1.06 -2.60
CA ASN A 165 -2.57 -1.09 -3.54
C ASN A 165 -2.51 -2.30 -4.48
N MET A 166 -3.35 -3.30 -4.21
CA MET A 166 -3.46 -4.50 -5.04
C MET A 166 -4.08 -4.25 -6.42
N ARG A 167 -4.95 -3.23 -6.57
CA ARG A 167 -5.50 -2.88 -7.89
C ARG A 167 -4.39 -2.39 -8.80
N ARG A 168 -3.52 -1.52 -8.28
CA ARG A 168 -2.34 -1.03 -9.03
C ARG A 168 -1.41 -2.17 -9.42
N ALA A 169 -1.15 -3.12 -8.52
CA ALA A 169 -0.36 -4.30 -8.84
C ALA A 169 -1.01 -5.14 -9.96
N ARG A 170 -2.33 -5.34 -9.92
CA ARG A 170 -3.08 -6.04 -10.99
C ARG A 170 -3.11 -5.28 -12.30
N GLU A 171 -3.26 -3.97 -12.28
CA GLU A 171 -3.22 -3.14 -13.49
C GLU A 171 -1.83 -3.19 -14.15
N MET A 172 -0.77 -3.12 -13.36
CA MET A 172 0.60 -3.29 -13.84
C MET A 172 0.79 -4.67 -14.47
N GLU A 173 0.25 -5.71 -13.85
CA GLU A 173 0.29 -7.06 -14.37
C GLU A 173 -0.49 -7.19 -15.69
N LEU A 174 -1.71 -6.68 -15.76
CA LEU A 174 -2.52 -6.70 -16.99
C LEU A 174 -1.87 -5.92 -18.14
N LYS A 175 -1.25 -4.77 -17.85
CA LYS A 175 -0.49 -3.99 -18.83
C LYS A 175 0.74 -4.73 -19.30
N ALA A 176 1.46 -5.40 -18.40
CA ALA A 176 2.66 -6.17 -18.73
C ALA A 176 2.37 -7.40 -19.60
N LEU A 177 1.30 -8.10 -19.26
CA LEU A 177 1.03 -9.39 -19.89
C LEU A 177 0.18 -9.29 -21.15
N GLY A 178 -0.48 -8.13 -21.40
CA GLY A 178 -1.50 -8.02 -22.44
C GLY A 178 -2.46 -9.22 -22.38
N ALA A 179 -3.74 -9.03 -22.35
CA ALA A 179 -4.74 -10.12 -22.11
C ALA A 179 -4.55 -11.34 -23.05
N ARG A 180 -3.88 -11.18 -24.18
CA ARG A 180 -3.57 -12.26 -25.15
C ARG A 180 -2.26 -13.01 -24.87
N SER A 181 -1.25 -12.38 -24.25
CA SER A 181 0.06 -13.02 -24.08
C SER A 181 0.06 -14.08 -23.01
N PHE A 182 -0.57 -13.86 -21.85
CA PHE A 182 -0.61 -14.86 -20.77
C PHE A 182 -1.33 -16.15 -21.21
N LEU A 183 -2.49 -16.02 -21.83
CA LEU A 183 -3.22 -17.18 -22.39
C LEU A 183 -2.47 -17.83 -23.56
N ALA A 184 -1.75 -17.03 -24.37
CA ALA A 184 -0.94 -17.56 -25.47
C ALA A 184 0.31 -18.29 -24.97
N ILE A 185 0.96 -17.79 -23.91
CA ILE A 185 2.11 -18.41 -23.26
C ILE A 185 1.68 -19.73 -22.60
N GLN A 186 0.57 -19.71 -21.84
CA GLN A 186 0.00 -20.91 -21.23
C GLN A 186 -0.43 -21.93 -22.30
N ARG A 187 -1.02 -21.51 -23.41
CA ARG A 187 -1.41 -22.37 -24.53
C ARG A 187 -0.22 -22.87 -25.35
N ARG A 188 0.83 -22.05 -25.57
CA ARG A 188 2.05 -22.46 -26.27
C ARG A 188 2.86 -23.45 -25.47
N ALA A 189 2.94 -23.26 -24.16
CA ALA A 189 3.59 -24.16 -23.25
C ALA A 189 2.89 -25.54 -23.22
N ILE A 190 1.56 -25.57 -23.24
CA ILE A 190 0.76 -26.80 -23.37
C ILE A 190 0.97 -27.44 -24.77
N ARG A 191 1.12 -26.65 -25.83
CA ARG A 191 1.26 -27.17 -27.22
C ARG A 191 2.66 -27.70 -27.55
N ARG A 192 3.73 -27.21 -26.91
CA ARG A 192 5.11 -27.59 -27.30
C ARG A 192 5.64 -28.85 -26.63
N GLY A 193 4.98 -29.40 -25.61
CA GLY A 193 5.43 -30.67 -24.98
C GLY A 193 6.85 -30.63 -24.39
N GLU A 194 7.42 -29.43 -24.18
CA GLU A 194 8.78 -29.21 -23.67
C GLU A 194 8.86 -29.27 -22.14
N GLY A 195 7.78 -29.67 -21.45
CA GLY A 195 7.80 -29.90 -20.00
C GLY A 195 8.67 -31.13 -19.65
N ARG A 196 9.21 -31.13 -18.43
CA ARG A 196 9.99 -32.27 -17.91
C ARG A 196 9.13 -33.25 -17.10
N GLU A 197 7.92 -32.89 -16.73
CA GLU A 197 7.03 -33.71 -15.95
C GLU A 197 6.16 -34.58 -16.88
N PHE A 198 6.24 -35.89 -16.71
CA PHE A 198 5.46 -36.82 -17.49
C PHE A 198 3.96 -36.68 -17.18
N GLU A 199 3.15 -36.38 -18.19
CA GLU A 199 1.69 -36.23 -18.05
C GLU A 199 0.97 -37.52 -18.40
N SER A 200 1.18 -38.00 -19.64
CA SER A 200 0.45 -39.13 -20.17
C SER A 200 1.17 -39.73 -21.38
N MET A 201 0.69 -40.90 -21.81
CA MET A 201 1.08 -41.51 -23.08
C MET A 201 -0.08 -41.40 -24.06
N ARG A 202 0.19 -40.91 -25.25
CA ARG A 202 -0.77 -40.87 -26.38
C ARG A 202 -0.22 -41.54 -27.61
N ASP A 203 -1.05 -41.85 -28.55
CA ASP A 203 -0.62 -42.36 -29.84
C ASP A 203 0.20 -41.28 -30.59
N TYR A 204 1.26 -41.72 -31.24
CA TYR A 204 2.12 -40.87 -32.05
C TYR A 204 1.34 -40.21 -33.18
N VAL A 205 1.50 -38.91 -33.35
CA VAL A 205 0.95 -38.14 -34.44
C VAL A 205 2.10 -37.61 -35.30
N ARG A 206 1.93 -37.63 -36.62
CA ARG A 206 2.93 -37.14 -37.58
C ARG A 206 3.34 -35.70 -37.28
N GLY A 207 4.62 -35.51 -36.91
CA GLY A 207 5.14 -34.20 -36.43
C GLY A 207 5.59 -34.21 -34.97
N ASP A 208 5.32 -35.29 -34.22
CA ASP A 208 5.88 -35.44 -32.87
C ASP A 208 7.38 -35.77 -32.94
N GLU A 209 8.16 -35.25 -31.97
CA GLU A 209 9.58 -35.52 -31.89
C GLU A 209 9.87 -36.98 -31.57
N LEU A 210 10.75 -37.62 -32.36
CA LEU A 210 11.12 -39.01 -32.21
C LEU A 210 11.74 -39.34 -30.86
N ARG A 211 12.40 -38.38 -30.21
CA ARG A 211 13.00 -38.55 -28.88
C ARG A 211 11.97 -38.78 -27.77
N HIS A 212 10.72 -38.42 -27.99
CA HIS A 212 9.63 -38.58 -27.03
C HIS A 212 8.90 -39.92 -27.19
N ILE A 213 9.25 -40.75 -28.17
CA ILE A 213 8.65 -42.06 -28.36
C ILE A 213 9.05 -42.96 -27.20
N SER A 214 8.05 -43.56 -26.56
CA SER A 214 8.26 -44.59 -25.56
C SER A 214 8.32 -45.99 -26.23
N TRP A 215 9.50 -46.45 -26.53
CA TRP A 215 9.69 -47.78 -27.18
C TRP A 215 9.11 -48.92 -26.37
N THR A 216 9.16 -48.83 -25.03
CA THR A 216 8.58 -49.84 -24.15
C THR A 216 7.06 -49.88 -24.21
N ALA A 217 6.40 -48.71 -24.26
CA ALA A 217 4.96 -48.64 -24.42
C ALA A 217 4.52 -49.00 -25.84
N THR A 218 5.27 -48.60 -26.85
CA THR A 218 5.08 -48.98 -28.25
C THR A 218 5.12 -50.51 -28.41
N ALA A 219 6.11 -51.18 -27.83
CA ALA A 219 6.23 -52.66 -27.88
C ALA A 219 5.03 -53.37 -27.20
N ARG A 220 4.53 -52.82 -26.10
CA ARG A 220 3.36 -53.39 -25.41
C ARG A 220 2.03 -53.15 -26.12
N ARG A 221 1.86 -51.97 -26.77
CA ARG A 221 0.61 -51.59 -27.41
C ARG A 221 0.52 -51.92 -28.90
N GLY A 222 1.65 -52.28 -29.51
CA GLY A 222 1.74 -52.51 -30.95
C GLY A 222 1.52 -51.25 -31.82
N LYS A 223 1.50 -50.07 -31.21
CA LYS A 223 1.34 -48.79 -31.90
C LYS A 223 2.35 -47.79 -31.35
N LEU A 224 2.90 -46.94 -32.23
CA LEU A 224 3.81 -45.88 -31.82
C LEU A 224 3.17 -44.98 -30.77
N THR A 225 3.77 -44.90 -29.60
CA THR A 225 3.27 -44.19 -28.44
C THR A 225 4.27 -43.14 -28.01
N THR A 226 3.81 -41.89 -27.89
CA THR A 226 4.62 -40.71 -27.49
C THR A 226 4.31 -40.33 -26.04
N ARG A 227 5.36 -39.99 -25.29
CA ARG A 227 5.25 -39.39 -23.96
C ARG A 227 4.83 -37.95 -24.13
N GLN A 228 3.76 -37.57 -23.48
CA GLN A 228 3.33 -36.19 -23.36
C GLN A 228 3.85 -35.61 -22.06
N TYR A 229 4.52 -34.48 -22.12
CA TYR A 229 5.06 -33.78 -20.97
C TYR A 229 4.28 -32.52 -20.69
N GLN A 230 4.03 -32.26 -19.41
CA GLN A 230 3.50 -30.96 -18.93
C GLN A 230 4.62 -30.05 -18.47
N ILE A 231 4.33 -28.76 -18.53
CA ILE A 231 5.19 -27.77 -17.86
C ILE A 231 5.13 -28.05 -16.37
N GLU A 232 6.31 -28.14 -15.76
CA GLU A 232 6.42 -28.27 -14.31
C GLU A 232 5.55 -27.20 -13.63
N ARG A 233 4.48 -27.65 -12.98
CA ARG A 233 3.76 -26.90 -11.97
C ARG A 233 4.59 -27.09 -10.70
N ASP A 234 4.60 -26.14 -9.77
CA ASP A 234 5.34 -26.20 -8.52
C ASP A 234 6.72 -25.56 -8.51
N GLN A 235 7.01 -24.71 -9.46
CA GLN A 235 8.22 -23.91 -9.38
C GLN A 235 8.18 -23.03 -8.12
N THR A 236 9.34 -22.88 -7.50
CA THR A 236 9.46 -22.06 -6.30
C THR A 236 10.11 -20.74 -6.67
N VAL A 237 9.39 -19.64 -6.38
CA VAL A 237 9.87 -18.26 -6.52
C VAL A 237 10.06 -17.68 -5.13
N ILE A 238 11.22 -17.11 -4.86
CA ILE A 238 11.51 -16.41 -3.61
C ILE A 238 11.81 -14.95 -3.94
N ILE A 239 11.03 -14.04 -3.41
CA ILE A 239 11.26 -12.61 -3.55
C ILE A 239 12.08 -12.16 -2.33
N ALA A 240 13.28 -11.65 -2.58
CA ALA A 240 14.14 -11.04 -1.58
C ALA A 240 14.08 -9.51 -1.74
N LEU A 241 13.42 -8.85 -0.80
CA LEU A 241 13.19 -7.42 -0.82
C LEU A 241 14.18 -6.73 0.12
N ASP A 242 15.03 -5.90 -0.44
CA ASP A 242 15.97 -5.08 0.30
C ASP A 242 15.24 -3.93 1.01
N ALA A 243 15.44 -3.79 2.31
CA ALA A 243 14.92 -2.73 3.15
C ALA A 243 16.04 -1.81 3.68
N GLY A 244 17.17 -1.74 3.00
CA GLY A 244 18.30 -0.90 3.35
C GLY A 244 18.18 0.55 2.86
N ARG A 245 19.22 1.35 3.14
CA ARG A 245 19.22 2.81 2.93
C ARG A 245 18.92 3.25 1.50
N LEU A 246 19.39 2.51 0.49
CA LEU A 246 19.15 2.90 -0.91
C LEU A 246 17.68 2.78 -1.33
N MET A 247 16.93 1.92 -0.67
CA MET A 247 15.50 1.74 -0.91
C MET A 247 14.63 2.83 -0.27
N THR A 248 15.21 3.70 0.60
CA THR A 248 14.52 4.89 1.12
C THR A 248 14.38 6.00 0.08
N GLY A 249 15.18 5.96 -1.00
CA GLY A 249 15.16 6.92 -2.09
C GLY A 249 13.76 7.11 -2.64
N ARG A 250 13.34 8.37 -2.83
CA ARG A 250 12.02 8.73 -3.35
C ARG A 250 12.08 9.04 -4.82
N ILE A 251 11.11 8.50 -5.56
CA ILE A 251 10.89 8.82 -6.96
C ILE A 251 9.44 9.31 -7.05
N ALA A 252 9.25 10.57 -7.36
CA ALA A 252 7.97 11.29 -7.23
C ALA A 252 7.42 11.20 -5.79
N ASN A 253 6.26 10.60 -5.59
CA ASN A 253 5.59 10.52 -4.29
C ASN A 253 5.81 9.19 -3.55
N GLU A 254 6.51 8.22 -4.15
CA GLU A 254 6.71 6.87 -3.60
C GLU A 254 8.19 6.61 -3.32
N THR A 255 8.48 5.73 -2.37
CA THR A 255 9.85 5.24 -2.17
C THR A 255 10.16 4.13 -3.18
N LYS A 256 11.45 3.89 -3.45
CA LYS A 256 11.88 2.71 -4.23
C LYS A 256 11.38 1.42 -3.59
N PHE A 257 11.33 1.38 -2.26
CA PHE A 257 10.80 0.27 -1.48
C PHE A 257 9.30 0.03 -1.75
N ASP A 258 8.48 1.09 -1.80
CA ASP A 258 7.05 0.97 -2.14
C ASP A 258 6.84 0.45 -3.55
N THR A 259 7.63 0.93 -4.50
CA THR A 259 7.60 0.44 -5.88
C THR A 259 8.00 -1.03 -5.97
N ALA A 260 9.03 -1.45 -5.22
CA ALA A 260 9.45 -2.85 -5.15
C ALA A 260 8.37 -3.74 -4.49
N ILE A 261 7.65 -3.25 -3.48
CA ILE A 261 6.49 -3.94 -2.91
C ILE A 261 5.40 -4.15 -3.96
N HIS A 262 5.04 -3.12 -4.73
CA HIS A 262 4.03 -3.26 -5.78
C HIS A 262 4.43 -4.27 -6.85
N ALA A 263 5.69 -4.28 -7.27
CA ALA A 263 6.21 -5.26 -8.21
C ALA A 263 6.25 -6.68 -7.63
N SER A 264 6.59 -6.81 -6.35
CA SER A 264 6.55 -8.09 -5.62
C SER A 264 5.13 -8.68 -5.59
N LEU A 265 4.13 -7.85 -5.28
CA LEU A 265 2.73 -8.27 -5.26
C LEU A 265 2.22 -8.66 -6.66
N ALA A 266 2.64 -7.93 -7.71
CA ALA A 266 2.32 -8.28 -9.09
C ALA A 266 2.92 -9.64 -9.48
N LEU A 267 4.19 -9.89 -9.12
CA LEU A 267 4.85 -11.18 -9.36
C LEU A 267 4.17 -12.31 -8.58
N MET A 268 3.84 -12.09 -7.29
CA MET A 268 3.13 -13.08 -6.48
C MET A 268 1.75 -13.42 -7.05
N SER A 269 1.02 -12.43 -7.54
CA SER A 269 -0.27 -12.63 -8.21
C SER A 269 -0.11 -13.48 -9.47
N ALA A 270 0.94 -13.24 -10.26
CA ALA A 270 1.26 -14.03 -11.45
C ALA A 270 1.67 -15.48 -11.07
N CYS A 271 2.48 -15.67 -10.03
CA CYS A 271 2.86 -16.99 -9.51
C CYS A 271 1.63 -17.77 -9.03
N ALA A 272 0.74 -17.13 -8.26
CA ALA A 272 -0.48 -17.79 -7.77
C ALA A 272 -1.38 -18.28 -8.91
N ARG A 273 -1.52 -17.48 -9.98
CA ARG A 273 -2.27 -17.90 -11.18
C ARG A 273 -1.56 -18.98 -12.00
N ALA A 274 -0.23 -18.95 -12.01
CA ALA A 274 0.57 -19.98 -12.68
C ALA A 274 0.63 -21.30 -11.89
N GLY A 275 0.12 -21.33 -10.65
CA GLY A 275 0.18 -22.49 -9.77
C GLY A 275 1.54 -22.72 -9.11
N ASP A 276 2.41 -21.70 -9.08
CA ASP A 276 3.74 -21.76 -8.49
C ASP A 276 3.73 -21.39 -7.00
N ASN A 277 4.74 -21.85 -6.26
CA ASN A 277 4.95 -21.47 -4.88
C ASN A 277 5.70 -20.15 -4.82
N CYS A 278 5.22 -19.17 -4.06
CA CYS A 278 5.90 -17.89 -3.90
C CYS A 278 6.18 -17.61 -2.42
N GLY A 279 7.42 -17.23 -2.09
CA GLY A 279 7.86 -16.83 -0.76
C GLY A 279 8.42 -15.42 -0.76
N LEU A 280 8.50 -14.81 0.43
CA LEU A 280 9.03 -13.47 0.64
C LEU A 280 10.08 -13.48 1.75
N VAL A 281 11.20 -12.82 1.49
CA VAL A 281 12.23 -12.49 2.48
C VAL A 281 12.44 -10.98 2.42
N VAL A 282 12.20 -10.27 3.51
CA VAL A 282 12.56 -8.86 3.64
C VAL A 282 13.80 -8.77 4.50
N PHE A 283 14.84 -8.10 4.01
CA PHE A 283 16.12 -8.02 4.69
C PHE A 283 16.68 -6.60 4.67
N GLY A 284 17.37 -6.25 5.73
CA GLY A 284 18.26 -5.14 5.89
C GLY A 284 19.60 -5.67 6.42
N ARG A 285 20.09 -5.14 7.53
CA ARG A 285 21.27 -5.72 8.21
C ARG A 285 21.02 -7.12 8.76
N ARG A 286 19.75 -7.47 8.99
CA ARG A 286 19.25 -8.79 9.41
C ARG A 286 17.98 -9.13 8.62
N ILE A 287 17.52 -10.37 8.74
CA ILE A 287 16.22 -10.74 8.20
C ILE A 287 15.13 -10.04 9.03
N VAL A 288 14.33 -9.20 8.38
CA VAL A 288 13.24 -8.45 9.00
C VAL A 288 11.95 -9.27 8.98
N LYS A 289 11.67 -9.94 7.84
CA LYS A 289 10.47 -10.75 7.67
C LYS A 289 10.76 -11.94 6.77
N TYR A 290 10.14 -13.07 7.09
CA TYR A 290 10.19 -14.26 6.24
C TYR A 290 8.82 -14.92 6.14
N LEU A 291 8.38 -15.14 4.93
CA LEU A 291 7.21 -15.92 4.59
C LEU A 291 7.66 -17.06 3.68
N PRO A 292 7.56 -18.33 4.13
CA PRO A 292 7.98 -19.47 3.34
C PRO A 292 7.15 -19.60 2.06
N PRO A 293 7.72 -20.18 0.99
CA PRO A 293 7.00 -20.36 -0.26
C PRO A 293 5.73 -21.19 -0.07
N LYS A 294 4.59 -20.62 -0.47
CA LYS A 294 3.28 -21.28 -0.46
C LYS A 294 2.51 -20.95 -1.72
N ARG A 295 1.50 -21.75 -2.03
CA ARG A 295 0.57 -21.54 -3.14
C ARG A 295 -0.68 -20.78 -2.71
N GLY A 296 -1.33 -20.19 -3.69
CA GLY A 296 -2.69 -19.71 -3.59
C GLY A 296 -2.81 -18.23 -3.24
N VAL A 297 -4.02 -17.72 -3.40
CA VAL A 297 -4.35 -16.31 -3.19
C VAL A 297 -4.33 -15.94 -1.71
N GLU A 298 -4.67 -16.88 -0.83
CA GLU A 298 -4.63 -16.69 0.63
C GLU A 298 -3.23 -16.32 1.15
N HIS A 299 -2.20 -16.79 0.46
CA HIS A 299 -0.83 -16.45 0.80
C HIS A 299 -0.52 -14.96 0.51
N ILE A 300 -1.20 -14.35 -0.48
CA ILE A 300 -1.06 -12.94 -0.80
C ILE A 300 -1.59 -12.06 0.35
N ASP A 301 -2.69 -12.46 1.00
CA ASP A 301 -3.20 -11.74 2.17
C ASP A 301 -2.20 -11.76 3.34
N ALA A 302 -1.53 -12.89 3.56
CA ALA A 302 -0.47 -12.98 4.57
C ALA A 302 0.73 -12.08 4.22
N VAL A 303 1.06 -11.95 2.94
CA VAL A 303 2.13 -11.04 2.46
C VAL A 303 1.72 -9.58 2.64
N LEU A 304 0.49 -9.22 2.31
CA LEU A 304 -0.03 -7.87 2.54
C LEU A 304 0.04 -7.50 4.02
N GLU A 305 -0.37 -8.43 4.90
CA GLU A 305 -0.28 -8.23 6.35
C GLU A 305 1.18 -8.11 6.83
N ALA A 306 2.11 -8.79 6.18
CA ALA A 306 3.53 -8.69 6.52
C ALA A 306 4.20 -7.39 6.02
N LEU A 307 3.67 -6.78 4.97
CA LEU A 307 4.27 -5.61 4.29
C LEU A 307 3.66 -4.26 4.68
N HIS A 308 2.49 -4.24 5.35
CA HIS A 308 1.75 -2.99 5.57
C HIS A 308 2.49 -1.97 6.45
N ASP A 309 3.27 -2.43 7.44
CA ASP A 309 3.97 -1.61 8.43
C ASP A 309 5.51 -1.60 8.27
N LEU A 310 6.04 -2.26 7.23
CA LEU A 310 7.47 -2.31 7.00
C LEU A 310 7.97 -1.03 6.32
N GLU A 311 8.99 -0.42 6.88
CA GLU A 311 9.68 0.72 6.28
C GLU A 311 11.16 0.37 6.04
N PRO A 312 11.79 0.92 4.98
CA PRO A 312 13.22 0.76 4.77
C PRO A 312 13.99 1.56 5.83
N GLU A 313 15.11 1.01 6.29
CA GLU A 313 15.95 1.62 7.31
C GLU A 313 17.18 2.28 6.66
N LEU A 314 17.69 3.37 7.29
CA LEU A 314 18.90 4.06 6.83
C LEU A 314 20.20 3.31 7.20
N ILE A 315 20.22 2.01 6.95
CA ILE A 315 21.33 1.11 7.23
C ILE A 315 21.75 0.33 5.98
N GLU A 316 23.00 -0.10 5.93
CA GLU A 316 23.47 -0.99 4.87
C GLU A 316 22.88 -2.38 5.02
N PRO A 317 22.28 -2.94 3.94
CA PRO A 317 21.79 -4.30 3.95
C PRO A 317 22.97 -5.30 3.95
N SER A 318 22.76 -6.49 4.52
CA SER A 318 23.74 -7.59 4.42
C SER A 318 23.23 -8.66 3.45
N TYR A 319 23.75 -8.63 2.23
CA TYR A 319 23.42 -9.63 1.19
C TYR A 319 23.91 -11.01 1.59
N ALA A 320 25.08 -11.11 2.23
CA ALA A 320 25.62 -12.39 2.68
C ALA A 320 24.67 -13.12 3.63
N ARG A 321 24.14 -12.40 4.63
CA ARG A 321 23.16 -12.97 5.56
C ARG A 321 21.85 -13.37 4.88
N ALA A 322 21.34 -12.51 4.00
CA ALA A 322 20.10 -12.78 3.28
C ALA A 322 20.22 -14.00 2.39
N PHE A 323 21.30 -14.12 1.64
CA PHE A 323 21.51 -15.24 0.70
C PHE A 323 21.82 -16.53 1.43
N GLN A 324 22.59 -16.48 2.52
CA GLN A 324 22.82 -17.64 3.39
C GLN A 324 21.50 -18.13 4.00
N PHE A 325 20.65 -17.22 4.46
CA PHE A 325 19.33 -17.56 5.00
C PHE A 325 18.45 -18.25 3.94
N ILE A 326 18.38 -17.69 2.72
CA ILE A 326 17.62 -18.27 1.62
C ILE A 326 18.16 -19.67 1.27
N ALA A 327 19.46 -19.83 1.11
CA ALA A 327 20.10 -21.09 0.79
C ALA A 327 19.86 -22.17 1.86
N SER A 328 19.79 -21.78 3.13
CA SER A 328 19.55 -22.68 4.26
C SER A 328 18.09 -23.12 4.37
N ASN A 329 17.14 -22.19 4.08
CA ASN A 329 15.71 -22.44 4.25
C ASN A 329 15.02 -22.97 2.98
N SER A 330 15.66 -22.87 1.80
CA SER A 330 15.12 -23.39 0.55
C SER A 330 15.96 -24.56 0.04
N LYS A 331 15.43 -25.78 0.20
CA LYS A 331 16.12 -27.01 -0.26
C LYS A 331 15.86 -27.29 -1.76
N LYS A 332 14.74 -26.81 -2.30
CA LYS A 332 14.39 -26.96 -3.71
C LYS A 332 15.06 -25.86 -4.54
N ARG A 333 15.42 -26.20 -5.80
CA ARG A 333 15.85 -25.19 -6.76
C ARG A 333 14.77 -24.12 -6.89
N SER A 334 15.17 -22.86 -6.81
CA SER A 334 14.22 -21.75 -6.75
C SER A 334 14.69 -20.59 -7.62
N PHE A 335 13.75 -19.85 -8.18
CA PHE A 335 14.00 -18.55 -8.79
C PHE A 335 14.03 -17.51 -7.69
N VAL A 336 15.20 -16.92 -7.43
CA VAL A 336 15.38 -15.93 -6.36
C VAL A 336 15.47 -14.56 -6.98
N VAL A 337 14.41 -13.76 -6.79
CA VAL A 337 14.31 -12.40 -7.29
C VAL A 337 14.75 -11.45 -6.20
N ILE A 338 15.86 -10.77 -6.37
CA ILE A 338 16.41 -9.81 -5.43
C ILE A 338 16.08 -8.40 -5.93
N LEU A 339 15.20 -7.72 -5.21
CA LEU A 339 14.82 -6.32 -5.48
C LEU A 339 15.64 -5.42 -4.59
N THR A 340 16.57 -4.68 -5.19
CA THR A 340 17.53 -3.80 -4.49
C THR A 340 17.85 -2.59 -5.35
N ASP A 341 18.74 -1.73 -4.87
CA ASP A 341 19.40 -0.71 -5.70
C ASP A 341 20.91 -0.83 -5.55
N LEU A 342 21.61 -0.57 -6.63
CA LEU A 342 23.08 -0.61 -6.68
C LEU A 342 23.57 0.76 -7.15
N VAL A 343 24.23 1.49 -6.27
CA VAL A 343 24.75 2.83 -6.58
C VAL A 343 26.26 2.86 -6.46
N ASP A 344 26.81 2.17 -5.46
CA ASP A 344 28.24 2.23 -5.17
C ASP A 344 28.97 0.89 -5.41
N LYS A 345 30.29 1.01 -5.51
CA LYS A 345 31.20 -0.08 -5.85
C LYS A 345 31.33 -1.12 -4.73
N ASP A 346 31.14 -0.70 -3.48
CA ASP A 346 31.37 -1.56 -2.31
C ASP A 346 30.13 -2.41 -2.00
N SER A 347 28.93 -1.83 -2.04
CA SER A 347 27.66 -2.59 -1.96
C SER A 347 27.53 -3.58 -3.10
N SER A 348 27.95 -3.20 -4.32
CA SER A 348 27.97 -4.10 -5.48
C SER A 348 28.91 -5.28 -5.27
N LYS A 349 30.10 -5.09 -4.68
CA LYS A 349 31.07 -6.17 -4.38
C LYS A 349 30.51 -7.17 -3.37
N GLU A 350 29.86 -6.70 -2.27
CA GLU A 350 29.27 -7.58 -1.27
C GLU A 350 28.18 -8.45 -1.91
N LEU A 351 27.27 -7.84 -2.66
CA LEU A 351 26.21 -8.55 -3.37
C LEU A 351 26.80 -9.62 -4.31
N ILE A 352 27.75 -9.24 -5.18
CA ILE A 352 28.36 -10.13 -6.17
C ILE A 352 29.09 -11.30 -5.49
N ASN A 353 29.87 -11.03 -4.43
CA ASN A 353 30.56 -12.09 -3.69
C ASN A 353 29.56 -13.04 -3.01
N SER A 354 28.45 -12.51 -2.54
CA SER A 354 27.40 -13.27 -1.86
C SER A 354 26.56 -14.13 -2.81
N LEU A 355 26.52 -13.82 -4.12
CA LEU A 355 25.81 -14.64 -5.13
C LEU A 355 26.28 -16.08 -5.17
N LYS A 356 27.54 -16.34 -4.82
CA LYS A 356 28.12 -17.69 -4.72
C LYS A 356 27.36 -18.58 -3.73
N LEU A 357 26.69 -18.00 -2.74
CA LEU A 357 25.88 -18.73 -1.75
C LEU A 357 24.59 -19.26 -2.34
N LEU A 358 24.02 -18.57 -3.34
CA LEU A 358 22.78 -18.97 -4.00
C LEU A 358 23.02 -19.86 -5.22
N ARG A 359 24.09 -19.58 -5.96
CA ARG A 359 24.34 -20.09 -7.31
C ARG A 359 24.40 -21.62 -7.48
N PRO A 360 24.91 -22.41 -6.56
CA PRO A 360 24.94 -23.86 -6.80
C PRO A 360 23.56 -24.48 -6.97
N ARG A 361 22.54 -23.87 -6.36
CA ARG A 361 21.19 -24.44 -6.32
C ARG A 361 20.12 -23.58 -6.96
N HIS A 362 20.19 -22.26 -6.77
CA HIS A 362 19.13 -21.35 -7.17
C HIS A 362 19.52 -20.55 -8.41
N LEU A 363 18.51 -20.02 -9.12
CA LEU A 363 18.69 -19.07 -10.19
C LEU A 363 18.42 -17.65 -9.65
N PRO A 364 19.46 -16.84 -9.36
CA PRO A 364 19.26 -15.47 -8.89
C PRO A 364 18.96 -14.52 -10.05
N LEU A 365 18.01 -13.62 -9.84
CA LEU A 365 17.75 -12.44 -10.65
C LEU A 365 17.97 -11.21 -9.78
N ILE A 366 18.95 -10.40 -10.11
CA ILE A 366 19.17 -9.10 -9.50
C ILE A 366 18.38 -8.06 -10.28
N VAL A 367 17.52 -7.33 -9.55
CA VAL A 367 16.70 -6.27 -10.12
C VAL A 367 17.08 -4.95 -9.44
N THR A 368 17.62 -4.02 -10.22
CA THR A 368 17.98 -2.69 -9.75
C THR A 368 16.96 -1.67 -10.21
N ILE A 369 16.60 -0.75 -9.30
CA ILE A 369 15.62 0.30 -9.57
C ILE A 369 16.36 1.59 -9.89
N GLY A 370 16.52 1.84 -11.18
CA GLY A 370 17.19 3.04 -11.71
C GLY A 370 16.40 4.32 -11.41
N ASP A 371 17.15 5.40 -11.18
CA ASP A 371 16.60 6.74 -11.03
C ASP A 371 16.47 7.42 -12.40
N ARG A 372 15.28 7.96 -12.71
CA ARG A 372 15.06 8.72 -13.93
C ARG A 372 15.87 10.03 -13.94
N ASP A 373 16.13 10.59 -12.76
CA ASP A 373 16.86 11.83 -12.64
C ASP A 373 18.34 11.67 -13.03
N LEU A 374 18.94 10.49 -12.77
CA LEU A 374 20.27 10.15 -13.26
C LEU A 374 20.31 10.12 -14.80
N ASN A 375 19.35 9.46 -15.42
CA ASN A 375 19.26 9.40 -16.89
C ASN A 375 18.96 10.78 -17.51
N ALA A 376 18.14 11.58 -16.84
CA ALA A 376 17.86 12.95 -17.26
C ALA A 376 19.11 13.84 -17.13
N ALA A 377 19.89 13.68 -16.07
CA ALA A 377 21.13 14.42 -15.86
C ALA A 377 22.18 14.13 -16.97
N VAL A 378 22.28 12.86 -17.39
CA VAL A 378 23.17 12.49 -18.52
C VAL A 378 22.69 13.05 -19.85
N SER A 379 21.37 13.11 -20.06
CA SER A 379 20.78 13.59 -21.31
C SER A 379 20.68 15.11 -21.40
N HIS A 380 20.95 15.81 -20.28
CA HIS A 380 20.87 17.27 -20.24
C HIS A 380 22.10 17.91 -20.90
N THR A 381 21.89 18.92 -21.76
CA THR A 381 22.98 19.70 -22.32
C THR A 381 23.50 20.65 -21.24
N PRO A 382 24.78 20.52 -20.78
CA PRO A 382 25.30 21.33 -19.69
C PRO A 382 25.38 22.81 -20.07
N LYS A 383 24.93 23.68 -19.19
CA LYS A 383 24.93 25.14 -19.36
C LYS A 383 26.01 25.82 -18.51
N ASP A 384 26.41 25.18 -17.43
CA ASP A 384 27.43 25.68 -16.52
C ASP A 384 28.36 24.56 -16.05
N LEU A 385 29.41 24.92 -15.28
CA LEU A 385 30.37 23.99 -14.72
C LEU A 385 29.72 22.98 -13.76
N LYS A 386 28.70 23.39 -13.03
CA LYS A 386 27.96 22.51 -12.10
C LYS A 386 27.19 21.44 -12.88
N ASP A 387 26.59 21.78 -13.99
CA ASP A 387 25.90 20.82 -14.86
C ASP A 387 26.88 19.78 -15.40
N VAL A 388 28.09 20.19 -15.84
CA VAL A 388 29.15 19.27 -16.30
C VAL A 388 29.55 18.28 -15.22
N PHE A 389 29.78 18.75 -13.97
CA PHE A 389 30.11 17.86 -12.85
C PHE A 389 28.95 16.91 -12.52
N THR A 390 27.71 17.40 -12.54
CA THR A 390 26.53 16.58 -12.29
C THR A 390 26.37 15.50 -13.35
N GLN A 391 26.56 15.85 -14.63
CA GLN A 391 26.51 14.91 -15.75
C GLN A 391 27.59 13.85 -15.63
N SER A 392 28.86 14.24 -15.40
CA SER A 392 29.98 13.31 -15.26
C SER A 392 29.80 12.36 -14.08
N ALA A 393 29.28 12.85 -12.95
CA ALA A 393 28.97 12.01 -11.80
C ALA A 393 27.84 11.02 -12.10
N ALA A 394 26.79 11.45 -12.83
CA ALA A 394 25.68 10.59 -13.22
C ALA A 394 26.14 9.49 -14.21
N GLU A 395 26.99 9.84 -15.19
CA GLU A 395 27.59 8.90 -16.13
C GLU A 395 28.44 7.84 -15.42
N GLU A 396 29.26 8.24 -14.46
CA GLU A 396 30.09 7.31 -13.66
C GLU A 396 29.21 6.34 -12.84
N LEU A 397 28.15 6.83 -12.19
CA LEU A 397 27.21 5.98 -11.44
C LEU A 397 26.51 4.97 -12.34
N ILE A 398 26.04 5.38 -13.51
CA ILE A 398 25.42 4.47 -14.49
C ILE A 398 26.43 3.42 -14.96
N HIS A 399 27.64 3.83 -15.29
CA HIS A 399 28.71 2.91 -15.75
C HIS A 399 29.09 1.88 -14.65
N GLN A 400 29.18 2.30 -13.40
CA GLN A 400 29.43 1.40 -12.28
C GLN A 400 28.31 0.38 -12.09
N ARG A 401 27.05 0.80 -12.21
CA ARG A 401 25.87 -0.06 -12.14
C ARG A 401 25.87 -1.09 -13.28
N GLU A 402 26.06 -0.65 -14.52
CA GLU A 402 26.13 -1.55 -15.68
C GLU A 402 27.25 -2.59 -15.53
N SER A 403 28.41 -2.16 -15.06
CA SER A 403 29.54 -3.05 -14.85
C SER A 403 29.24 -4.10 -13.76
N ALA A 404 28.55 -3.72 -12.70
CA ALA A 404 28.13 -4.64 -11.66
C ALA A 404 27.12 -5.68 -12.20
N LEU A 405 26.13 -5.24 -13.02
CA LEU A 405 25.13 -6.13 -13.61
C LEU A 405 25.75 -7.11 -14.61
N LYS A 406 26.68 -6.66 -15.46
CA LYS A 406 27.44 -7.55 -16.37
C LYS A 406 28.22 -8.62 -15.59
N LEU A 407 28.79 -8.25 -14.43
CA LEU A 407 29.50 -9.21 -13.57
C LEU A 407 28.54 -10.24 -12.95
N VAL A 408 27.32 -9.83 -12.57
CA VAL A 408 26.25 -10.76 -12.13
C VAL A 408 25.94 -11.78 -13.22
N GLU A 409 25.78 -11.32 -14.46
CA GLU A 409 25.49 -12.18 -15.61
C GLU A 409 26.65 -13.15 -15.91
N SER A 410 27.90 -12.68 -15.84
CA SER A 410 29.08 -13.53 -16.04
C SER A 410 29.19 -14.65 -15.00
N LEU A 411 28.71 -14.42 -13.79
CA LEU A 411 28.58 -15.43 -12.74
C LEU A 411 27.37 -16.35 -12.94
N GLY A 412 26.58 -16.16 -14.00
CA GLY A 412 25.42 -16.96 -14.39
C GLY A 412 24.16 -16.63 -13.59
N GLY A 413 24.07 -15.48 -12.97
CA GLY A 413 22.82 -14.86 -12.53
C GLY A 413 22.11 -14.17 -13.70
N LEU A 414 20.92 -13.70 -13.44
CA LEU A 414 20.20 -12.78 -14.35
C LEU A 414 20.26 -11.38 -13.75
N ALA A 415 20.31 -10.38 -14.61
CA ALA A 415 20.32 -8.99 -14.22
C ALA A 415 19.22 -8.21 -14.94
N LEU A 416 18.63 -7.25 -14.23
CA LEU A 416 17.56 -6.41 -14.77
C LEU A 416 17.69 -5.00 -14.20
N ASP A 417 18.04 -4.04 -15.05
CA ASP A 417 18.02 -2.62 -14.71
C ASP A 417 16.72 -1.99 -15.21
N VAL A 418 15.95 -1.40 -14.34
CA VAL A 418 14.59 -0.91 -14.64
C VAL A 418 14.27 0.37 -13.90
N THR A 419 13.39 1.16 -14.49
CA THR A 419 12.79 2.32 -13.83
C THR A 419 11.55 1.88 -13.04
N THR A 420 11.08 2.73 -12.12
CA THR A 420 9.83 2.48 -11.36
C THR A 420 8.62 2.15 -12.24
N GLN A 421 8.56 2.69 -13.44
CA GLN A 421 7.46 2.46 -14.40
C GLN A 421 7.57 1.11 -15.12
N THR A 422 8.78 0.64 -15.39
CA THR A 422 9.04 -0.58 -16.15
C THR A 422 9.34 -1.79 -15.27
N LEU A 423 9.50 -1.59 -13.95
CA LEU A 423 9.87 -2.64 -13.00
C LEU A 423 8.91 -3.85 -13.05
N ALA A 424 7.62 -3.64 -12.77
CA ALA A 424 6.68 -4.75 -12.74
C ALA A 424 6.52 -5.44 -14.11
N PRO A 425 6.35 -4.72 -15.25
CA PRO A 425 6.30 -5.34 -16.56
C PRO A 425 7.52 -6.21 -16.89
N ARG A 426 8.72 -5.66 -16.71
CA ARG A 426 9.97 -6.35 -17.05
C ARG A 426 10.24 -7.55 -16.14
N LEU A 427 9.89 -7.41 -14.85
CA LEU A 427 10.00 -8.49 -13.88
C LEU A 427 9.11 -9.68 -14.27
N LEU A 428 7.85 -9.39 -14.61
CA LEU A 428 6.88 -10.41 -15.06
C LEU A 428 7.30 -11.07 -16.36
N GLU A 429 7.76 -10.29 -17.34
CA GLU A 429 8.30 -10.82 -18.59
C GLU A 429 9.49 -11.77 -18.34
N THR A 430 10.40 -11.39 -17.43
CA THR A 430 11.56 -12.21 -17.10
C THR A 430 11.15 -13.51 -16.39
N TYR A 431 10.21 -13.44 -15.45
CA TYR A 431 9.65 -14.62 -14.80
C TYR A 431 9.03 -15.59 -15.81
N LEU A 432 8.22 -15.08 -16.74
CA LEU A 432 7.60 -15.93 -17.77
C LEU A 432 8.64 -16.54 -18.71
N ARG A 433 9.66 -15.78 -19.09
CA ARG A 433 10.77 -16.26 -19.92
C ARG A 433 11.56 -17.37 -19.23
N VAL A 434 11.84 -17.23 -17.93
CA VAL A 434 12.51 -18.27 -17.11
C VAL A 434 11.66 -19.53 -17.07
N LYS A 435 10.35 -19.38 -16.88
CA LYS A 435 9.40 -20.49 -16.86
C LYS A 435 9.27 -21.19 -18.22
N GLU A 436 9.17 -20.43 -19.32
CA GLU A 436 9.09 -20.98 -20.69
C GLU A 436 10.33 -21.77 -21.09
N ARG A 437 11.51 -21.32 -20.66
CA ARG A 437 12.79 -21.97 -20.98
C ARG A 437 13.13 -23.15 -20.05
N GLY A 438 12.31 -23.42 -19.05
CA GLY A 438 12.57 -24.49 -18.07
C GLY A 438 13.93 -24.34 -17.37
N LEU A 439 14.31 -23.10 -17.02
CA LEU A 439 15.59 -22.80 -16.38
C LEU A 439 15.63 -23.13 -14.90
N LEU A 440 14.51 -23.54 -14.32
CA LEU A 440 14.36 -23.90 -12.90
C LEU A 440 14.34 -25.40 -12.68
#